data_54fca03a60d32dbdf6bb07bab225e339
#
_entry.id   54fca03a60d32dbdf6bb07bab225e339
#
_cell.length_a   1.000
_cell.length_b   1.000
_cell.length_c   1.000
_cell.angle_alpha   90.00
_cell.angle_beta   90.00
_cell.angle_gamma   90.00
#
_symmetry.space_group_name_H-M   'P 1'
#
loop_
_entity.id
_entity.type
_entity.pdbx_description
1 polymer ?
#
loop_
_entity_poly.entity_id
_entity_poly.type
_entity_poly.pdbx_seq_one_letter_code
_entity_poly.pdbx_strand_id
1 'polypeptide(L)'
;MINIILTKTPGRYGVIPDEITIEISGHADYAEKGKDIVCAGVSALFYAMLKHLEEKRDGYSVSYDIKDNLSKVKVQYYDLTPYAILVTITGFRMMMEEYPDYVNFEIIENIEGV
;
A
#
# COMPACT_ATOMS: atom_id res chain seq x y z
N MET A 1 -14.45 -5.76 6.88
CA MET A 1 -13.01 -6.09 6.83
C MET A 1 -12.28 -5.18 5.87
N ILE A 2 -11.12 -4.71 6.25
CA ILE A 2 -10.22 -3.97 5.36
C ILE A 2 -9.42 -4.98 4.55
N ASN A 3 -9.44 -4.84 3.23
CA ASN A 3 -8.64 -5.66 2.33
C ASN A 3 -7.55 -4.80 1.72
N ILE A 4 -6.31 -5.23 1.90
CA ILE A 4 -5.13 -4.55 1.37
C ILE A 4 -4.45 -5.50 0.40
N ILE A 5 -4.33 -5.10 -0.86
CA ILE A 5 -3.69 -5.91 -1.89
C ILE A 5 -2.54 -5.11 -2.47
N LEU A 6 -1.34 -5.65 -2.34
CA LEU A 6 -0.15 -5.09 -2.95
C LEU A 6 0.24 -5.97 -4.13
N THR A 7 0.30 -5.40 -5.31
CA THR A 7 0.70 -6.10 -6.53
C THR A 7 2.06 -5.59 -6.98
N LYS A 8 3.01 -6.51 -7.16
CA LYS A 8 4.34 -6.20 -7.68
C LYS A 8 4.41 -6.65 -9.13
N THR A 9 4.73 -5.74 -10.03
CA THR A 9 4.93 -6.03 -11.43
C THR A 9 6.35 -5.67 -11.81
N PRO A 10 7.21 -6.64 -12.14
CA PRO A 10 8.59 -6.35 -12.51
C PRO A 10 8.63 -5.59 -13.84
N GLY A 11 9.59 -4.67 -13.93
CA GLY A 11 9.86 -3.97 -15.15
C GLY A 11 10.98 -4.64 -15.95
N ARG A 12 11.72 -3.81 -16.66
CA ARG A 12 12.87 -4.24 -17.43
C ARG A 12 14.04 -3.34 -17.06
N TYR A 13 15.04 -3.90 -16.44
CA TYR A 13 16.18 -3.15 -15.90
C TYR A 13 16.64 -2.03 -16.82
N GLY A 14 16.63 -0.81 -16.28
CA GLY A 14 17.09 0.38 -16.97
C GLY A 14 16.18 0.89 -18.09
N VAL A 15 15.11 0.18 -18.44
CA VAL A 15 14.24 0.52 -19.57
C VAL A 15 12.79 0.74 -19.12
N ILE A 16 12.23 -0.23 -18.38
CA ILE A 16 10.85 -0.17 -17.90
C ILE A 16 10.91 -0.24 -16.37
N PRO A 17 10.29 0.71 -15.66
CA PRO A 17 10.32 0.70 -14.20
C PRO A 17 9.58 -0.50 -13.63
N ASP A 18 10.00 -0.95 -12.45
CA ASP A 18 9.20 -1.84 -11.64
C ASP A 18 8.00 -1.07 -11.12
N GLU A 19 6.92 -1.78 -10.86
CA GLU A 19 5.68 -1.16 -10.41
C GLU A 19 5.13 -1.86 -9.18
N ILE A 20 4.73 -1.07 -8.20
CA ILE A 20 3.97 -1.54 -7.06
C ILE A 20 2.64 -0.80 -7.03
N THR A 21 1.56 -1.57 -6.97
CA THR A 21 0.21 -1.02 -6.79
C THR A 21 -0.30 -1.49 -5.44
N ILE A 22 -0.83 -0.56 -4.64
CA ILE A 22 -1.47 -0.88 -3.37
C ILE A 22 -2.93 -0.46 -3.46
N GLU A 23 -3.84 -1.41 -3.23
CA GLU A 23 -5.27 -1.15 -3.18
C GLU A 23 -5.78 -1.45 -1.78
N ILE A 24 -6.50 -0.50 -1.20
CA ILE A 24 -7.13 -0.65 0.11
C ILE A 24 -8.62 -0.45 -0.08
N SER A 25 -9.42 -1.46 0.33
CA SER A 25 -10.87 -1.41 0.21
C SER A 25 -11.53 -1.89 1.49
N GLY A 26 -12.79 -1.50 1.67
CA GLY A 26 -13.59 -1.90 2.80
C GLY A 26 -13.35 -1.08 4.06
N HIS A 27 -14.01 -1.50 5.12
CA HIS A 27 -13.90 -0.91 6.44
C HIS A 27 -13.66 -2.00 7.47
N ALA A 28 -12.94 -1.69 8.54
CA ALA A 28 -12.65 -2.68 9.57
C ALA A 28 -13.92 -3.09 10.32
N ASP A 29 -14.82 -2.13 10.55
CA ASP A 29 -16.02 -2.31 11.38
C ASP A 29 -15.65 -2.81 12.80
N TYR A 30 -14.51 -2.38 13.28
CA TYR A 30 -14.01 -2.69 14.62
C TYR A 30 -14.79 -1.91 15.68
N ALA A 31 -15.14 -0.67 15.36
CA ALA A 31 -15.89 0.23 16.23
C ALA A 31 -16.62 1.27 15.37
N GLU A 32 -17.39 2.13 16.02
CA GLU A 32 -18.06 3.24 15.36
C GLU A 32 -17.09 4.17 14.65
N LYS A 33 -17.58 4.84 13.63
CA LYS A 33 -16.83 5.88 12.93
C LYS A 33 -16.28 6.90 13.94
N GLY A 34 -14.99 7.20 13.85
CA GLY A 34 -14.30 8.10 14.75
C GLY A 34 -13.69 7.41 15.98
N LYS A 35 -14.02 6.14 16.23
CA LYS A 35 -13.47 5.33 17.32
C LYS A 35 -12.80 4.06 16.83
N ASP A 36 -12.75 3.86 15.52
CA ASP A 36 -12.17 2.65 14.93
C ASP A 36 -10.66 2.78 14.84
N ILE A 37 -9.96 2.24 15.83
CA ILE A 37 -8.50 2.28 15.89
C ILE A 37 -7.84 1.45 14.79
N VAL A 38 -8.54 0.43 14.28
CA VAL A 38 -8.02 -0.43 13.21
C VAL A 38 -8.01 0.36 11.90
N CYS A 39 -9.11 1.01 11.54
CA CYS A 39 -9.18 1.89 10.39
C CYS A 39 -8.15 3.02 10.50
N ALA A 40 -8.05 3.63 11.68
CA ALA A 40 -7.08 4.71 11.93
C ALA A 40 -5.65 4.23 11.74
N GLY A 41 -5.32 3.03 12.22
CA GLY A 41 -3.99 2.46 12.09
C GLY A 41 -3.60 2.22 10.64
N VAL A 42 -4.46 1.57 9.87
CA VAL A 42 -4.23 1.31 8.45
C VAL A 42 -4.12 2.62 7.67
N SER A 43 -5.01 3.57 7.95
CA SER A 43 -5.00 4.87 7.28
C SER A 43 -3.73 5.66 7.59
N ALA A 44 -3.28 5.65 8.83
CA ALA A 44 -2.05 6.34 9.22
C ALA A 44 -0.83 5.79 8.48
N LEU A 45 -0.73 4.46 8.36
CA LEU A 45 0.35 3.81 7.62
C LEU A 45 0.31 4.20 6.14
N PHE A 46 -0.86 4.14 5.54
CA PHE A 46 -1.03 4.43 4.12
C PHE A 46 -0.72 5.90 3.79
N TYR A 47 -1.30 6.84 4.55
CA TYR A 47 -1.10 8.25 4.29
C TYR A 47 0.31 8.73 4.62
N ALA A 48 0.94 8.17 5.66
CA ALA A 48 2.32 8.47 5.97
C ALA A 48 3.25 8.05 4.83
N MET A 49 3.04 6.86 4.28
CA MET A 49 3.77 6.38 3.11
C MET A 49 3.58 7.32 1.91
N LEU A 50 2.33 7.64 1.58
CA LEU A 50 2.00 8.48 0.45
C LEU A 50 2.63 9.87 0.59
N LYS A 51 2.52 10.46 1.77
CA LYS A 51 3.12 11.76 2.07
C LYS A 51 4.62 11.75 1.88
N HIS A 52 5.29 10.73 2.39
CA HIS A 52 6.73 10.59 2.25
C HIS A 52 7.13 10.45 0.79
N LEU A 53 6.42 9.61 0.04
CA LEU A 53 6.70 9.40 -1.38
C LEU A 53 6.51 10.68 -2.20
N GLU A 54 5.51 11.49 -1.87
CA GLU A 54 5.29 12.77 -2.53
C GLU A 54 6.41 13.79 -2.24
N GLU A 55 6.97 13.73 -1.04
CA GLU A 55 8.06 14.64 -0.63
C GLU A 55 9.42 14.22 -1.19
N LYS A 56 9.63 12.92 -1.40
CA LYS A 56 10.92 12.34 -1.83
C LYS A 56 10.77 11.73 -3.22
N ARG A 57 10.81 12.52 -4.25
CA ARG A 57 10.53 12.08 -5.62
C ARG A 57 11.70 11.49 -6.40
N ASP A 58 12.84 11.29 -5.76
CA ASP A 58 14.06 10.84 -6.44
C ASP A 58 13.96 9.35 -6.80
N GLY A 59 14.06 9.05 -8.09
CA GLY A 59 14.13 7.69 -8.60
C GLY A 59 12.81 6.95 -8.71
N TYR A 60 11.68 7.62 -8.46
CA TYR A 60 10.38 7.00 -8.61
C TYR A 60 9.27 8.02 -8.93
N SER A 61 8.15 7.51 -9.43
CA SER A 61 6.94 8.30 -9.68
C SER A 61 5.75 7.71 -8.92
N VAL A 62 4.84 8.57 -8.49
CA VAL A 62 3.68 8.18 -7.68
C VAL A 62 2.42 8.74 -8.32
N SER A 63 1.42 7.90 -8.46
CA SER A 63 0.08 8.33 -8.83
C SER A 63 -0.93 7.64 -7.91
N TYR A 64 -2.04 8.29 -7.63
CA TYR A 64 -3.04 7.72 -6.73
C TYR A 64 -4.44 8.22 -7.03
N ASP A 65 -5.41 7.41 -6.62
CA ASP A 65 -6.84 7.73 -6.66
C ASP A 65 -7.43 7.29 -5.34
N ILE A 66 -7.88 8.25 -4.54
CA ILE A 66 -8.38 7.98 -3.19
C ILE A 66 -9.87 8.29 -3.13
N LYS A 67 -10.65 7.26 -2.79
CA LYS A 67 -12.09 7.33 -2.62
C LYS A 67 -12.47 6.72 -1.27
N ASP A 68 -13.69 6.97 -0.80
CA ASP A 68 -14.14 6.49 0.50
C ASP A 68 -14.01 4.98 0.68
N ASN A 69 -14.32 4.20 -0.37
CA ASN A 69 -14.36 2.74 -0.28
C ASN A 69 -13.20 2.05 -0.97
N LEU A 70 -12.41 2.79 -1.72
CA LEU A 70 -11.29 2.23 -2.46
C LEU A 70 -10.21 3.27 -2.65
N SER A 71 -9.06 3.01 -2.10
CA SER A 71 -7.88 3.84 -2.31
C SER A 71 -6.85 3.03 -3.08
N LYS A 72 -6.26 3.64 -4.08
CA LYS A 72 -5.27 3.00 -4.92
C LYS A 72 -4.07 3.91 -5.13
N VAL A 73 -2.89 3.38 -4.93
CA VAL A 73 -1.65 4.07 -5.22
C VAL A 73 -0.80 3.21 -6.13
N LYS A 74 -0.15 3.85 -7.10
CA LYS A 74 0.78 3.20 -8.02
C LYS A 74 2.13 3.90 -7.90
N VAL A 75 3.17 3.12 -7.66
CA VAL A 75 4.54 3.61 -7.56
C VAL A 75 5.38 2.89 -8.61
N GLN A 76 6.05 3.66 -9.46
CA GLN A 76 6.99 3.13 -10.44
C GLN A 76 8.39 3.56 -10.06
N TYR A 77 9.32 2.63 -10.04
CA TYR A 77 10.71 2.90 -9.64
C TYR A 77 11.68 2.05 -10.45
N TYR A 78 12.89 2.57 -10.56
CA TYR A 78 13.98 1.81 -11.16
C TYR A 78 14.81 1.18 -10.03
N ASP A 79 15.81 0.67 -10.01
CA ASP A 79 16.73 0.16 -8.99
C ASP A 79 16.06 -0.46 -7.74
N LEU A 80 15.98 0.30 -6.64
CA LEU A 80 15.54 -0.23 -5.35
C LEU A 80 14.13 0.21 -4.98
N THR A 81 13.39 -0.70 -4.37
CA THR A 81 12.09 -0.38 -3.80
C THR A 81 12.25 0.72 -2.76
N PRO A 82 11.44 1.79 -2.83
CA PRO A 82 11.50 2.85 -1.82
C PRO A 82 11.29 2.31 -0.40
N TYR A 83 12.11 2.75 0.54
CA TYR A 83 12.04 2.29 1.94
C TYR A 83 10.68 2.54 2.59
N ALA A 84 10.01 3.62 2.22
CA ALA A 84 8.68 3.92 2.74
C ALA A 84 7.70 2.79 2.45
N ILE A 85 7.79 2.17 1.27
CA ILE A 85 6.94 1.04 0.90
C ILE A 85 7.28 -0.18 1.76
N LEU A 86 8.57 -0.46 1.96
CA LEU A 86 9.00 -1.60 2.77
C LEU A 86 8.52 -1.49 4.22
N VAL A 87 8.64 -0.31 4.80
CA VAL A 87 8.16 -0.06 6.18
C VAL A 87 6.65 -0.21 6.24
N THR A 88 5.94 0.31 5.24
CA THR A 88 4.47 0.24 5.20
C THR A 88 3.98 -1.20 5.07
N ILE A 89 4.65 -2.03 4.27
CA ILE A 89 4.36 -3.47 4.17
C ILE A 89 4.47 -4.13 5.54
N THR A 90 5.52 -3.84 6.29
CA THR A 90 5.70 -4.34 7.64
C THR A 90 4.55 -3.89 8.55
N GLY A 91 4.14 -2.64 8.46
CA GLY A 91 3.02 -2.10 9.22
C GLY A 91 1.70 -2.79 8.89
N PHE A 92 1.40 -3.02 7.62
CA PHE A 92 0.18 -3.73 7.21
C PHE A 92 0.19 -5.17 7.70
N ARG A 93 1.34 -5.83 7.66
CA ARG A 93 1.48 -7.19 8.20
C ARG A 93 1.23 -7.22 9.69
N MET A 94 1.76 -6.25 10.42
CA MET A 94 1.52 -6.12 11.86
C MET A 94 0.03 -5.92 12.16
N MET A 95 -0.66 -5.08 11.37
CA MET A 95 -2.09 -4.84 11.55
C MET A 95 -2.89 -6.13 11.31
N MET A 96 -2.55 -6.90 10.30
CA MET A 96 -3.21 -8.18 10.02
C MET A 96 -2.95 -9.20 11.14
N GLU A 97 -1.73 -9.26 11.65
CA GLU A 97 -1.39 -10.19 12.74
C GLU A 97 -2.11 -9.84 14.04
N GLU A 98 -2.24 -8.55 14.36
CA GLU A 98 -2.91 -8.08 15.56
C GLU A 98 -4.43 -8.13 15.45
N TYR A 99 -4.96 -7.85 14.26
CA TYR A 99 -6.41 -7.77 14.01
C TYR A 99 -6.84 -8.65 12.83
N PRO A 100 -6.62 -9.98 12.93
CA PRO A 100 -6.85 -10.87 11.76
C PRO A 100 -8.31 -10.94 11.30
N ASP A 101 -9.25 -10.63 12.19
CA ASP A 101 -10.68 -10.62 11.83
C ASP A 101 -11.12 -9.32 11.14
N TYR A 102 -10.25 -8.32 11.12
CA TYR A 102 -10.59 -6.99 10.63
C TYR A 102 -9.71 -6.51 9.48
N VAL A 103 -8.53 -7.08 9.32
CA VAL A 103 -7.56 -6.69 8.29
C VAL A 103 -7.05 -7.92 7.56
N ASN A 104 -7.17 -7.89 6.24
CA ASN A 104 -6.52 -8.86 5.37
C ASN A 104 -5.50 -8.13 4.52
N PHE A 105 -4.28 -8.65 4.44
CA PHE A 105 -3.22 -8.12 3.62
C PHE A 105 -2.58 -9.24 2.82
N GLU A 106 -2.48 -9.06 1.51
CA GLU A 106 -1.82 -10.03 0.65
C GLU A 106 -0.93 -9.33 -0.37
N ILE A 107 0.14 -10.02 -0.75
CA ILE A 107 1.08 -9.58 -1.76
C ILE A 107 0.95 -10.51 -2.95
N ILE A 108 0.71 -9.92 -4.11
CA ILE A 108 0.62 -10.64 -5.39
C ILE A 108 1.82 -10.25 -6.23
N GLU A 109 2.56 -11.22 -6.70
CA GLU A 109 3.66 -10.98 -7.62
C GLU A 109 3.21 -11.35 -9.03
N ASN A 110 3.21 -10.36 -9.90
CA ASN A 110 2.88 -10.57 -11.31
C ASN A 110 4.17 -10.99 -12.04
N ILE A 111 4.49 -12.27 -11.94
CA ILE A 111 5.76 -12.82 -12.41
C ILE A 111 5.97 -12.62 -13.91
N GLU A 112 4.91 -12.65 -14.67
CA GLU A 112 5.02 -12.53 -16.12
C GLU A 112 5.40 -11.12 -16.57
N GLY A 113 5.16 -10.10 -15.74
CA GLY A 113 5.60 -8.73 -16.01
C GLY A 113 5.11 -8.15 -17.32
N VAL A 114 4.17 -8.79 -17.90
CA VAL A 114 3.71 -8.53 -19.26
C VAL A 114 2.24 -8.31 -19.31
#